data_bc09207bde7991e15ffbfb994c2a20f0
#
_entry.id   bc09207bde7991e15ffbfb994c2a20f0
#
_cell.length_a   1.000
_cell.length_b   1.000
_cell.length_c   1.000
_cell.angle_alpha   90.00
_cell.angle_beta   90.00
_cell.angle_gamma   90.00
#
_symmetry.space_group_name_H-M   'P 1'
#
loop_
_entity.id
_entity.type
_entity.pdbx_description
1 polymer ?
#
loop_
_entity_poly.entity_id
_entity_poly.type
_entity_poly.pdbx_seq_one_letter_code
_entity_poly.pdbx_strand_id
1 'polypeptide(L)'
;QHSTGSSRFVMTGSDIVYATAPGTIHIQVDKGTKQDKMKKALIKAAKDEGLDYAYIVRSIAGPASRIYKVDVKDGSETQVRFGDVSAINLAKIKRVLDISSKENVSNYILNRQVLSSLIYPASVLIEDVEINKSEPKKEKEPVLKFPLQR
;
A
#
# COMPACT_ATOMS: atom_id res chain seq x y z
N GLN A 1 -1.77 -11.86 36.11
CA GLN A 1 -1.78 -11.51 34.68
C GLN A 1 -1.94 -12.78 33.87
N HIS A 2 -2.89 -12.84 32.96
CA HIS A 2 -3.07 -13.97 32.05
C HIS A 2 -2.10 -13.85 30.87
N SER A 3 -1.49 -14.97 30.46
CA SER A 3 -0.64 -15.00 29.26
C SER A 3 -1.48 -14.68 28.03
N THR A 4 -1.03 -13.73 27.20
CA THR A 4 -1.66 -13.37 25.93
C THR A 4 -1.21 -14.26 24.76
N GLY A 5 -0.28 -15.22 25.00
CA GLY A 5 0.31 -16.06 23.96
C GLY A 5 1.20 -15.31 22.96
N SER A 6 1.60 -14.07 23.29
CA SER A 6 2.39 -13.21 22.40
C SER A 6 3.90 -13.43 22.51
N SER A 7 4.37 -14.24 23.46
CA SER A 7 5.79 -14.58 23.60
C SER A 7 6.22 -15.58 22.51
N ARG A 8 7.37 -15.32 21.92
CA ARG A 8 7.99 -16.14 20.88
C ARG A 8 9.47 -16.35 21.21
N PHE A 9 9.99 -17.51 20.82
CA PHE A 9 11.44 -17.73 20.81
C PHE A 9 12.02 -17.08 19.55
N VAL A 10 13.06 -16.27 19.73
CA VAL A 10 13.77 -15.60 18.65
C VAL A 10 15.26 -15.89 18.83
N MET A 11 15.94 -16.28 17.76
CA MET A 11 17.39 -16.44 17.77
C MET A 11 18.09 -15.09 17.55
N THR A 12 19.00 -14.74 18.45
CA THR A 12 19.84 -13.55 18.35
C THR A 12 21.30 -14.02 18.38
N GLY A 13 21.90 -14.17 17.21
CA GLY A 13 23.19 -14.82 17.10
C GLY A 13 23.12 -16.30 17.50
N SER A 14 23.87 -16.70 18.54
CA SER A 14 23.85 -18.05 19.12
C SER A 14 22.81 -18.25 20.22
N ASP A 15 22.20 -17.17 20.69
CA ASP A 15 21.32 -17.20 21.85
C ASP A 15 19.85 -17.31 21.45
N ILE A 16 19.07 -18.00 22.27
CA ILE A 16 17.63 -18.06 22.17
C ILE A 16 17.04 -17.15 23.23
N VAL A 17 16.31 -16.13 22.80
CA VAL A 17 15.66 -15.17 23.70
C VAL A 17 14.16 -15.18 23.54
N TYR A 18 13.45 -14.79 24.59
CA TYR A 18 12.02 -14.54 24.50
C TYR A 18 11.79 -13.12 23.95
N ALA A 19 10.98 -13.03 22.92
CA ALA A 19 10.52 -11.74 22.38
C ALA A 19 8.99 -11.71 22.33
N THR A 20 8.42 -10.56 22.61
CA THR A 20 7.00 -10.33 22.40
C THR A 20 6.77 -9.89 20.96
N ALA A 21 5.99 -10.65 20.23
CA ALA A 21 5.60 -10.32 18.85
C ALA A 21 4.15 -10.70 18.59
N PRO A 22 3.40 -9.87 17.85
CA PRO A 22 2.01 -10.19 17.53
C PRO A 22 1.95 -11.43 16.63
N GLY A 23 1.11 -12.41 16.97
CA GLY A 23 0.80 -13.55 16.12
C GLY A 23 -0.16 -13.14 15.00
N THR A 24 -1.20 -12.39 15.37
CA THR A 24 -2.19 -11.85 14.43
C THR A 24 -2.52 -10.42 14.82
N ILE A 25 -2.51 -9.53 13.83
CA ILE A 25 -3.00 -8.16 13.95
C ILE A 25 -4.26 -8.08 13.10
N HIS A 26 -5.38 -7.69 13.72
CA HIS A 26 -6.63 -7.49 13.01
C HIS A 26 -7.03 -6.00 13.07
N ILE A 27 -7.04 -5.35 11.91
CA ILE A 27 -7.55 -3.99 11.73
C ILE A 27 -9.03 -4.11 11.39
N GLN A 28 -9.86 -4.05 12.40
CA GLN A 28 -11.30 -4.20 12.28
C GLN A 28 -11.96 -2.88 11.91
N VAL A 29 -12.99 -2.96 11.07
CA VAL A 29 -13.81 -1.83 10.64
C VAL A 29 -15.25 -2.05 11.10
N ASP A 30 -15.75 -1.17 11.95
CA ASP A 30 -17.12 -1.31 12.49
C ASP A 30 -18.18 -1.08 11.42
N LYS A 31 -17.94 -0.11 10.54
CA LYS A 31 -18.84 0.19 9.42
C LYS A 31 -17.99 0.47 8.18
N GLY A 32 -18.17 -0.33 7.15
CA GLY A 32 -17.42 -0.18 5.89
C GLY A 32 -18.32 -0.30 4.68
N THR A 33 -17.91 0.32 3.59
CA THR A 33 -18.57 0.23 2.29
C THR A 33 -18.22 -1.07 1.59
N LYS A 34 -19.18 -1.69 0.89
CA LYS A 34 -18.90 -2.88 0.08
C LYS A 34 -17.83 -2.58 -0.96
N GLN A 35 -16.91 -3.52 -1.18
CA GLN A 35 -15.76 -3.37 -2.08
C GLN A 35 -16.16 -2.93 -3.50
N ASP A 36 -17.26 -3.44 -4.04
CA ASP A 36 -17.80 -3.08 -5.36
C ASP A 36 -18.30 -1.63 -5.44
N LYS A 37 -18.60 -1.01 -4.29
CA LYS A 37 -19.06 0.38 -4.20
C LYS A 37 -17.93 1.39 -3.92
N MET A 38 -16.74 0.93 -3.54
CA MET A 38 -15.61 1.83 -3.20
C MET A 38 -15.22 2.76 -4.35
N LYS A 39 -15.25 2.29 -5.61
CA LYS A 39 -14.99 3.16 -6.77
C LYS A 39 -16.05 4.25 -6.91
N LYS A 40 -17.31 3.94 -6.63
CA LYS A 40 -18.39 4.96 -6.65
C LYS A 40 -18.22 5.98 -5.55
N ALA A 41 -17.76 5.55 -4.36
CA ALA A 41 -17.43 6.45 -3.26
C ALA A 41 -16.27 7.40 -3.62
N LEU A 42 -15.21 6.88 -4.27
CA LEU A 42 -14.10 7.67 -4.79
C LEU A 42 -14.58 8.75 -5.78
N ILE A 43 -15.37 8.36 -6.79
CA ILE A 43 -15.88 9.28 -7.80
C ILE A 43 -16.79 10.34 -7.15
N LYS A 44 -17.61 9.96 -6.17
CA LYS A 44 -18.46 10.89 -5.45
C LYS A 44 -17.62 11.90 -4.67
N ALA A 45 -16.64 11.45 -3.89
CA ALA A 45 -15.76 12.33 -3.12
C ALA A 45 -15.02 13.31 -4.05
N ALA A 46 -14.48 12.83 -5.18
CA ALA A 46 -13.84 13.70 -6.16
C ALA A 46 -14.78 14.73 -6.79
N LYS A 47 -16.06 14.39 -7.01
CA LYS A 47 -17.08 15.34 -7.47
C LYS A 47 -17.39 16.42 -6.43
N ASP A 48 -17.52 16.00 -5.18
CA ASP A 48 -17.83 16.89 -4.08
C ASP A 48 -16.70 17.92 -3.88
N GLU A 49 -15.46 17.54 -4.18
CA GLU A 49 -14.26 18.41 -4.18
C GLU A 49 -14.06 19.18 -5.51
N GLY A 50 -14.92 19.01 -6.50
CA GLY A 50 -14.81 19.67 -7.80
C GLY A 50 -13.64 19.19 -8.67
N LEU A 51 -13.15 17.98 -8.45
CA LEU A 51 -12.04 17.39 -9.21
C LEU A 51 -12.53 16.71 -10.49
N ASP A 52 -11.75 16.81 -11.57
CA ASP A 52 -12.03 16.11 -12.83
C ASP A 52 -11.63 14.63 -12.79
N TYR A 53 -10.74 14.24 -11.88
CA TYR A 53 -10.22 12.89 -11.78
C TYR A 53 -9.79 12.54 -10.35
N ALA A 54 -9.70 11.24 -10.09
CA ALA A 54 -9.16 10.68 -8.86
C ALA A 54 -8.17 9.54 -9.18
N TYR A 55 -7.56 8.95 -8.17
CA TYR A 55 -6.60 7.87 -8.36
C TYR A 55 -6.98 6.61 -7.60
N ILE A 56 -6.76 5.45 -8.24
CA ILE A 56 -6.78 4.14 -7.59
C ILE A 56 -5.36 3.60 -7.56
N VAL A 57 -4.85 3.35 -6.36
CA VAL A 57 -3.54 2.73 -6.16
C VAL A 57 -3.74 1.26 -5.82
N ARG A 58 -3.35 0.36 -6.72
CA ARG A 58 -3.47 -1.10 -6.52
C ARG A 58 -2.23 -1.73 -5.89
N SER A 59 -1.08 -1.12 -6.07
CA SER A 59 0.15 -1.51 -5.38
C SER A 59 1.11 -0.34 -5.29
N ILE A 60 1.88 -0.29 -4.22
CA ILE A 60 2.94 0.69 -4.00
C ILE A 60 4.27 -0.07 -4.08
N ALA A 61 5.08 0.21 -5.09
CA ALA A 61 6.36 -0.44 -5.33
C ALA A 61 7.34 0.53 -6.01
N GLY A 62 7.41 1.77 -5.54
CA GLY A 62 8.20 2.82 -6.17
C GLY A 62 7.84 2.98 -7.66
N PRO A 63 8.81 2.96 -8.58
CA PRO A 63 8.55 3.11 -10.02
C PRO A 63 7.66 2.02 -10.64
N ALA A 64 7.53 0.86 -9.98
CA ALA A 64 6.65 -0.23 -10.40
C ALA A 64 5.25 -0.18 -9.78
N SER A 65 4.90 0.91 -9.13
CA SER A 65 3.57 1.12 -8.55
C SER A 65 2.48 1.05 -9.61
N ARG A 66 1.36 0.42 -9.27
CA ARG A 66 0.20 0.33 -10.15
C ARG A 66 -0.83 1.36 -9.75
N ILE A 67 -0.80 2.49 -10.44
CA ILE A 67 -1.65 3.64 -10.20
C ILE A 67 -2.54 3.84 -11.43
N TYR A 68 -3.82 4.06 -11.20
CA TYR A 68 -4.81 4.33 -12.23
C TYR A 68 -5.48 5.66 -11.98
N LYS A 69 -5.47 6.53 -12.98
CA LYS A 69 -6.27 7.75 -13.03
C LYS A 69 -7.70 7.36 -13.40
N VAL A 70 -8.66 7.78 -12.61
CA VAL A 70 -10.10 7.56 -12.85
C VAL A 70 -10.71 8.88 -13.26
N ASP A 71 -11.34 8.92 -14.45
CA ASP A 71 -12.11 10.07 -14.87
C ASP A 71 -13.44 10.12 -14.09
N VAL A 72 -13.77 11.31 -13.58
CA VAL A 72 -14.96 11.50 -12.73
C VAL A 72 -16.24 11.53 -13.54
N LYS A 73 -16.21 11.85 -14.86
CA LYS A 73 -17.39 11.97 -15.73
C LYS A 73 -17.92 10.60 -16.13
N ASP A 74 -17.04 9.72 -16.58
CA ASP A 74 -17.41 8.40 -17.14
C ASP A 74 -16.91 7.21 -16.32
N GLY A 75 -16.04 7.45 -15.34
CA GLY A 75 -15.43 6.42 -14.49
C GLY A 75 -14.38 5.56 -15.21
N SER A 76 -13.89 5.98 -16.37
CA SER A 76 -12.84 5.27 -17.10
C SER A 76 -11.53 5.25 -16.29
N GLU A 77 -10.76 4.16 -16.43
CA GLU A 77 -9.47 3.97 -15.74
C GLU A 77 -8.33 3.99 -16.76
N THR A 78 -7.36 4.87 -16.55
CA THR A 78 -6.14 4.93 -17.36
C THR A 78 -4.94 4.70 -16.47
N GLN A 79 -4.08 3.74 -16.80
CA GLN A 79 -2.88 3.47 -16.03
C GLN A 79 -1.89 4.63 -16.13
N VAL A 80 -1.42 5.12 -14.98
CA VAL A 80 -0.36 6.13 -14.89
C VAL A 80 0.98 5.42 -14.95
N ARG A 81 1.82 5.83 -15.91
CA ARG A 81 3.19 5.33 -16.02
C ARG A 81 4.11 6.18 -15.14
N PHE A 82 5.02 5.52 -14.44
CA PHE A 82 6.02 6.17 -13.58
C PHE A 82 5.41 7.07 -12.50
N GLY A 83 4.24 6.70 -11.98
CA GLY A 83 3.66 7.36 -10.83
C GLY A 83 4.23 6.78 -9.53
N ASP A 84 4.46 7.65 -8.56
CA ASP A 84 4.80 7.26 -7.20
C ASP A 84 3.85 7.95 -6.21
N VAL A 85 3.54 7.26 -5.12
CA VAL A 85 2.64 7.76 -4.08
C VAL A 85 3.47 8.46 -3.03
N SER A 86 3.14 9.70 -2.71
CA SER A 86 3.78 10.40 -1.59
C SER A 86 3.57 9.63 -0.29
N ALA A 87 4.54 9.74 0.64
CA ALA A 87 4.49 9.02 1.90
C ALA A 87 3.18 9.27 2.66
N ILE A 88 2.47 8.18 2.98
CA ILE A 88 1.26 8.22 3.80
C ILE A 88 1.70 8.22 5.26
N ASN A 89 1.62 9.36 5.92
CA ASN A 89 1.94 9.53 7.32
C ASN A 89 0.68 9.47 8.21
N LEU A 90 0.86 9.49 9.53
CA LEU A 90 -0.25 9.45 10.49
C LEU A 90 -1.26 10.60 10.32
N ALA A 91 -0.83 11.77 9.84
CA ALA A 91 -1.74 12.90 9.60
C ALA A 91 -2.68 12.60 8.42
N LYS A 92 -2.18 11.93 7.37
CA LYS A 92 -3.00 11.49 6.21
C LYS A 92 -3.93 10.34 6.57
N ILE A 93 -3.54 9.44 7.48
CA ILE A 93 -4.44 8.37 7.99
C ILE A 93 -5.66 8.96 8.71
N LYS A 94 -5.56 10.13 9.32
CA LYS A 94 -6.70 10.82 9.92
C LYS A 94 -7.73 11.36 8.91
N ARG A 95 -7.37 11.38 7.62
CA ARG A 95 -8.21 11.85 6.51
C ARG A 95 -8.81 10.68 5.70
N VAL A 96 -9.08 9.58 6.37
CA VAL A 96 -9.79 8.45 5.78
C VAL A 96 -11.27 8.80 5.66
N LEU A 97 -11.78 8.82 4.43
CA LEU A 97 -13.18 9.13 4.11
C LEU A 97 -14.06 7.87 4.13
N ASP A 98 -13.52 6.74 3.68
CA ASP A 98 -14.27 5.49 3.62
C ASP A 98 -13.32 4.27 3.65
N ILE A 99 -13.83 3.14 4.12
CA ILE A 99 -13.07 1.91 4.26
C ILE A 99 -13.91 0.76 3.74
N SER A 100 -13.28 -0.21 3.06
CA SER A 100 -13.96 -1.41 2.60
C SER A 100 -14.36 -2.33 3.77
N SER A 101 -15.57 -2.87 3.72
CA SER A 101 -16.02 -3.93 4.62
C SER A 101 -15.44 -5.32 4.27
N LYS A 102 -14.83 -5.46 3.08
CA LYS A 102 -14.10 -6.67 2.71
C LYS A 102 -12.71 -6.63 3.33
N GLU A 103 -12.27 -7.74 3.90
CA GLU A 103 -10.95 -7.89 4.48
C GLU A 103 -10.04 -8.74 3.59
N ASN A 104 -8.76 -8.46 3.67
CA ASN A 104 -7.67 -9.27 3.13
C ASN A 104 -6.83 -9.82 4.27
N VAL A 105 -6.19 -10.95 4.02
CA VAL A 105 -5.25 -11.58 4.96
C VAL A 105 -3.89 -11.65 4.29
N SER A 106 -2.87 -11.18 4.99
CA SER A 106 -1.47 -11.34 4.60
C SER A 106 -0.70 -12.08 5.67
N ASN A 107 -0.02 -13.15 5.30
CA ASN A 107 0.87 -13.87 6.17
C ASN A 107 2.31 -13.49 5.86
N TYR A 108 3.10 -13.25 6.87
CA TYR A 108 4.49 -12.84 6.72
C TYR A 108 5.37 -13.39 7.88
N ILE A 109 6.65 -13.34 7.68
CA ILE A 109 7.63 -13.77 8.68
C ILE A 109 8.40 -12.53 9.14
N LEU A 110 8.15 -12.11 10.39
CA LEU A 110 8.90 -11.03 11.01
C LEU A 110 10.33 -11.51 11.32
N ASN A 111 11.33 -10.69 10.93
CA ASN A 111 12.73 -10.95 11.17
C ASN A 111 13.18 -12.39 10.83
N ARG A 112 12.55 -13.01 9.81
CA ARG A 112 12.81 -14.38 9.35
C ARG A 112 12.54 -15.49 10.38
N GLN A 113 11.87 -15.20 11.48
CA GLN A 113 11.70 -16.15 12.59
C GLN A 113 10.28 -16.26 13.12
N VAL A 114 9.52 -15.19 13.10
CA VAL A 114 8.19 -15.16 13.73
C VAL A 114 7.11 -15.11 12.67
N LEU A 115 6.30 -16.15 12.60
CA LEU A 115 5.10 -16.19 11.77
C LEU A 115 4.07 -15.20 12.32
N SER A 116 3.58 -14.32 11.47
CA SER A 116 2.59 -13.33 11.81
C SER A 116 1.56 -13.19 10.69
N SER A 117 0.35 -12.82 11.06
CA SER A 117 -0.74 -12.56 10.12
C SER A 117 -1.28 -11.15 10.33
N LEU A 118 -1.59 -10.47 9.25
CA LEU A 118 -2.27 -9.18 9.24
C LEU A 118 -3.60 -9.33 8.52
N ILE A 119 -4.69 -9.03 9.21
CA ILE A 119 -6.04 -8.94 8.65
C ILE A 119 -6.36 -7.45 8.54
N TYR A 120 -6.72 -6.99 7.35
CA TYR A 120 -6.87 -5.58 7.05
C TYR A 120 -7.93 -5.33 5.98
N PRO A 121 -8.54 -4.13 5.93
CA PRO A 121 -9.51 -3.76 4.90
C PRO A 121 -8.92 -3.87 3.50
N ALA A 122 -9.69 -4.40 2.56
CA ALA A 122 -9.23 -4.61 1.18
C ALA A 122 -8.94 -3.30 0.43
N SER A 123 -9.58 -2.19 0.82
CA SER A 123 -9.28 -0.86 0.30
C SER A 123 -9.69 0.23 1.28
N VAL A 124 -9.02 1.37 1.17
CA VAL A 124 -9.22 2.57 1.97
C VAL A 124 -9.29 3.77 1.04
N LEU A 125 -10.25 4.65 1.24
CA LEU A 125 -10.36 5.94 0.56
C LEU A 125 -9.76 7.02 1.45
N ILE A 126 -8.70 7.65 0.96
CA ILE A 126 -7.94 8.67 1.70
C ILE A 126 -7.93 9.95 0.88
N GLU A 127 -8.15 11.06 1.55
CA GLU A 127 -8.07 12.40 1.01
C GLU A 127 -6.61 12.93 0.97
N ASP A 128 -6.33 13.89 0.10
CA ASP A 128 -5.03 14.60 0.01
C ASP A 128 -3.79 13.71 -0.18
N VAL A 129 -3.91 12.63 -0.93
CA VAL A 129 -2.75 11.83 -1.32
C VAL A 129 -2.20 12.32 -2.64
N GLU A 130 -0.95 12.77 -2.63
CA GLU A 130 -0.27 13.25 -3.83
C GLU A 130 0.32 12.09 -4.63
N ILE A 131 0.13 12.15 -5.94
CA ILE A 131 0.78 11.25 -6.88
C ILE A 131 1.85 12.04 -7.62
N ASN A 132 3.09 11.69 -7.38
CA ASN A 132 4.25 12.30 -8.01
C ASN A 132 4.64 11.54 -9.28
N LYS A 133 5.11 12.27 -10.29
CA LYS A 133 5.72 11.64 -11.46
C LYS A 133 7.14 11.22 -11.09
N SER A 134 7.41 9.93 -11.12
CA SER A 134 8.76 9.38 -10.99
C SER A 134 9.40 9.40 -12.38
N GLU A 135 10.42 10.21 -12.59
CA GLU A 135 11.20 10.11 -13.82
C GLU A 135 12.06 8.84 -13.76
N PRO A 136 12.01 8.00 -14.81
CA PRO A 136 12.94 6.88 -14.89
C PRO A 136 14.36 7.46 -14.87
N LYS A 137 15.20 6.99 -13.94
CA LYS A 137 16.64 7.26 -14.03
C LYS A 137 17.08 6.83 -15.42
N LYS A 138 17.55 7.77 -16.25
CA LYS A 138 18.21 7.44 -17.50
C LYS A 138 19.39 6.56 -17.14
N GLU A 139 19.25 5.26 -17.32
CA GLU A 139 20.42 4.39 -17.29
C GLU A 139 21.37 4.91 -18.35
N LYS A 140 22.59 5.24 -17.94
CA LYS A 140 23.64 5.56 -18.91
C LYS A 140 23.76 4.34 -19.80
N GLU A 141 23.61 4.54 -21.10
CA GLU A 141 23.84 3.47 -22.06
C GLU A 141 25.19 2.82 -21.74
N PRO A 142 25.24 1.47 -21.65
CA PRO A 142 26.49 0.80 -21.39
C PRO A 142 27.47 1.19 -22.51
N VAL A 143 28.55 1.86 -22.15
CA VAL A 143 29.61 2.19 -23.11
C VAL A 143 30.30 0.88 -23.46
N LEU A 144 29.86 0.22 -24.52
CA LEU A 144 30.54 -0.92 -25.10
C LEU A 144 31.83 -0.41 -25.73
N LYS A 145 32.94 -0.54 -25.00
CA LYS A 145 34.27 -0.39 -25.58
C LYS A 145 34.51 -1.61 -26.46
N PHE A 146 34.59 -1.39 -27.75
CA PHE A 146 35.06 -2.43 -28.66
C PHE A 146 36.43 -2.93 -28.18
N PRO A 147 36.68 -4.26 -28.19
CA PRO A 147 38.04 -4.74 -27.95
C PRO A 147 38.97 -4.10 -28.97
N LEU A 148 40.06 -3.54 -28.47
CA LEU A 148 41.11 -2.95 -29.31
C LEU A 148 41.51 -3.98 -30.38
N GLN A 149 41.30 -3.66 -31.64
CA GLN A 149 41.92 -4.39 -32.73
C GLN A 149 43.45 -4.35 -32.49
N ARG A 150 44.07 -5.55 -32.42
CA ARG A 150 45.50 -5.71 -32.40
C ARG A 150 46.08 -5.44 -33.75
#